data_a6e49209d63e2eb96168be1cd79c5948
#
_entry.id   a6e49209d63e2eb96168be1cd79c5948
#
_cell.length_a   1.000
_cell.length_b   1.000
_cell.length_c   1.000
_cell.angle_alpha   90.00
_cell.angle_beta   90.00
_cell.angle_gamma   90.00
#
_symmetry.space_group_name_H-M   'P 1'
#
loop_
_entity.id
_entity.type
_entity.pdbx_description
1 polymer ?
#
loop_
_entity_poly.entity_id
_entity_poly.type
_entity_poly.pdbx_seq_one_letter_code
_entity_poly.pdbx_strand_id
1 'polypeptide(L)'
;MKEFTEQMIADRRFLHAHPEEGWCEFETTWYIVNRLQELGLEWKAGIDVIEPTAVMGRNAELVEKAQKRALAHGVPADFLESLGGYTGAMAILNTGRPGPVTAIRVDIDCLPIEESTDPAHEANVGHYRSVYPGFSHA
;
A
#
# COMPACT_ATOMS: atom_id res chain seq x y z
N MET A 1 -4.86 13.03 -19.79
CA MET A 1 -4.39 11.63 -19.97
C MET A 1 -2.90 11.46 -19.76
N LYS A 2 -2.03 12.23 -20.40
CA LYS A 2 -0.56 12.10 -20.24
C LYS A 2 -0.11 12.29 -18.78
N GLU A 3 -0.55 13.35 -18.14
CA GLU A 3 -0.27 13.66 -16.73
C GLU A 3 -0.72 12.53 -15.78
N PHE A 4 -1.91 11.96 -15.99
CA PHE A 4 -2.39 10.82 -15.22
C PHE A 4 -1.50 9.59 -15.36
N THR A 5 -1.03 9.29 -16.58
CA THR A 5 -0.11 8.18 -16.84
C THR A 5 1.24 8.38 -16.16
N GLU A 6 1.78 9.60 -16.19
CA GLU A 6 3.03 9.94 -15.52
C GLU A 6 2.92 9.76 -14.00
N GLN A 7 1.79 10.18 -13.41
CA GLN A 7 1.53 9.98 -12.00
C GLN A 7 1.39 8.50 -11.62
N MET A 8 0.67 7.70 -12.41
CA MET A 8 0.57 6.24 -12.18
C MET A 8 1.94 5.55 -12.19
N ILE A 9 2.83 5.96 -13.10
CA ILE A 9 4.19 5.42 -13.15
C ILE A 9 4.97 5.84 -11.90
N ALA A 10 4.83 7.07 -11.45
CA ALA A 10 5.47 7.56 -10.24
C ALA A 10 4.98 6.82 -8.99
N ASP A 11 3.65 6.64 -8.85
CA ASP A 11 3.02 5.90 -7.76
C ASP A 11 3.53 4.44 -7.73
N ARG A 12 3.53 3.75 -8.88
CA ARG A 12 4.05 2.37 -8.99
C ARG A 12 5.51 2.27 -8.55
N ARG A 13 6.37 3.19 -9.01
CA ARG A 13 7.80 3.19 -8.68
C ARG A 13 8.05 3.50 -7.21
N PHE A 14 7.27 4.41 -6.65
CA PHE A 14 7.34 4.73 -5.22
C PHE A 14 6.99 3.50 -4.37
N LEU A 15 5.86 2.83 -4.66
CA LEU A 15 5.43 1.63 -3.94
C LEU A 15 6.44 0.50 -4.10
N HIS A 16 6.99 0.30 -5.30
CA HIS A 16 8.04 -0.70 -5.54
C HIS A 16 9.30 -0.43 -4.72
N ALA A 17 9.70 0.82 -4.58
CA ALA A 17 10.88 1.20 -3.79
C ALA A 17 10.66 1.05 -2.28
N HIS A 18 9.42 1.05 -1.80
CA HIS A 18 9.05 0.98 -0.37
C HIS A 18 8.16 -0.24 -0.08
N PRO A 19 8.66 -1.46 -0.34
CA PRO A 19 7.85 -2.67 -0.16
C PRO A 19 7.59 -2.95 1.33
N GLU A 20 6.39 -3.42 1.62
CA GLU A 20 5.97 -3.84 2.95
C GLU A 20 5.32 -5.23 2.86
N GLU A 21 5.66 -6.12 3.79
CA GLU A 21 5.11 -7.48 3.82
C GLU A 21 3.66 -7.52 4.32
N GLY A 22 2.96 -8.61 4.01
CA GLY A 22 1.54 -8.77 4.33
C GLY A 22 1.19 -8.51 5.79
N TRP A 23 0.14 -7.75 6.04
CA TRP A 23 -0.34 -7.21 7.32
C TRP A 23 0.57 -6.15 7.96
N CYS A 24 1.60 -5.71 7.27
CA CYS A 24 2.56 -4.70 7.74
C CYS A 24 2.55 -3.42 6.88
N GLU A 25 1.63 -3.29 5.92
CA GLU A 25 1.58 -2.29 4.87
C GLU A 25 0.99 -0.94 5.36
N PHE A 26 1.49 -0.43 6.49
CA PHE A 26 0.97 0.80 7.10
C PHE A 26 1.34 2.06 6.32
N GLU A 27 2.58 2.15 5.83
CA GLU A 27 3.04 3.27 5.02
C GLU A 27 2.39 3.24 3.64
N THR A 28 2.27 2.05 3.03
CA THR A 28 1.54 1.82 1.78
C THR A 28 0.07 2.21 1.91
N THR A 29 -0.60 1.79 2.99
CA THR A 29 -2.00 2.15 3.26
C THR A 29 -2.16 3.67 3.38
N TRP A 30 -1.26 4.33 4.12
CA TRP A 30 -1.24 5.79 4.23
C TRP A 30 -1.04 6.47 2.88
N TYR A 31 -0.08 5.98 2.07
CA TYR A 31 0.14 6.50 0.73
C TYR A 31 -1.10 6.40 -0.14
N ILE A 32 -1.73 5.21 -0.18
CA ILE A 32 -2.95 4.96 -0.96
C ILE A 32 -4.08 5.89 -0.52
N VAL A 33 -4.33 6.01 0.79
CA VAL A 33 -5.38 6.87 1.31
C VAL A 33 -5.19 8.33 0.90
N ASN A 34 -3.96 8.86 0.96
CA ASN A 34 -3.68 10.21 0.48
C ASN A 34 -4.00 10.36 -1.01
N ARG A 35 -3.62 9.37 -1.84
CA ARG A 35 -3.95 9.38 -3.28
C ARG A 35 -5.46 9.34 -3.53
N LEU A 36 -6.21 8.55 -2.76
CA LEU A 36 -7.67 8.49 -2.85
C LEU A 36 -8.32 9.82 -2.47
N GLN A 37 -7.80 10.49 -1.43
CA GLN A 37 -8.25 11.83 -1.01
C GLN A 37 -7.99 12.88 -2.09
N GLU A 38 -6.80 12.88 -2.69
CA GLU A 38 -6.47 13.78 -3.79
C GLU A 38 -7.39 13.61 -5.01
N LEU A 39 -7.86 12.38 -5.25
CA LEU A 39 -8.82 12.05 -6.29
C LEU A 39 -10.28 12.36 -5.91
N GLY A 40 -10.53 12.84 -4.67
CA GLY A 40 -11.86 13.15 -4.17
C GLY A 40 -12.76 11.93 -3.98
N LEU A 41 -12.19 10.73 -3.77
CA LEU A 41 -12.95 9.50 -3.58
C LEU A 41 -13.30 9.29 -2.11
N GLU A 42 -14.48 8.71 -1.86
CA GLU A 42 -14.80 8.13 -0.55
C GLU A 42 -13.92 6.92 -0.32
N TRP A 43 -13.37 6.81 0.89
CA TRP A 43 -12.51 5.70 1.25
C TRP A 43 -12.76 5.20 2.67
N LYS A 44 -12.34 3.96 2.90
CA LYS A 44 -12.23 3.31 4.21
C LYS A 44 -10.91 2.58 4.27
N ALA A 45 -10.36 2.36 5.47
CA ALA A 45 -9.07 1.68 5.62
C ALA A 45 -9.00 0.87 6.93
N GLY A 46 -8.04 -0.05 6.99
CA GLY A 46 -7.77 -0.84 8.17
C GLY A 46 -8.98 -1.64 8.64
N ILE A 47 -9.30 -1.54 9.92
CA ILE A 47 -10.40 -2.29 10.56
C ILE A 47 -11.76 -2.08 9.89
N ASP A 48 -11.98 -0.95 9.24
CA ASP A 48 -13.25 -0.66 8.56
C ASP A 48 -13.47 -1.45 7.25
N VAL A 49 -12.42 -2.12 6.76
CA VAL A 49 -12.46 -2.92 5.52
C VAL A 49 -12.01 -4.37 5.73
N ILE A 50 -11.62 -4.73 6.94
CA ILE A 50 -11.15 -6.06 7.30
C ILE A 50 -12.16 -6.76 8.22
N GLU A 51 -12.43 -8.02 7.94
CA GLU A 51 -13.14 -8.90 8.87
C GLU A 51 -12.10 -9.65 9.74
N PRO A 52 -11.93 -9.26 11.03
CA PRO A 52 -10.84 -9.78 11.87
C PRO A 52 -10.87 -11.30 12.04
N THR A 53 -12.04 -11.91 12.00
CA THR A 53 -12.20 -13.36 12.17
C THR A 53 -11.75 -14.16 10.95
N ALA A 54 -11.61 -13.51 9.80
CA ALA A 54 -11.12 -14.10 8.54
C ALA A 54 -9.62 -13.90 8.32
N VAL A 55 -8.95 -13.15 9.20
CA VAL A 55 -7.52 -12.83 9.05
C VAL A 55 -6.66 -14.06 9.32
N MET A 56 -5.75 -14.37 8.39
CA MET A 56 -4.79 -15.47 8.52
C MET A 56 -3.36 -14.95 8.36
N GLY A 57 -2.41 -15.62 9.02
CA GLY A 57 -0.99 -15.37 8.84
C GLY A 57 -0.46 -14.06 9.45
N ARG A 58 -1.30 -13.28 10.15
CA ARG A 58 -0.90 -12.03 10.78
C ARG A 58 -0.03 -12.29 12.01
N ASN A 59 1.17 -11.71 12.01
CA ASN A 59 2.13 -11.78 13.11
C ASN A 59 2.11 -10.46 13.92
N ALA A 60 1.70 -10.53 15.19
CA ALA A 60 1.56 -9.34 16.03
C ALA A 60 2.88 -8.58 16.26
N GLU A 61 4.02 -9.28 16.37
CA GLU A 61 5.32 -8.64 16.58
C GLU A 61 5.79 -7.88 15.34
N LEU A 62 5.56 -8.44 14.14
CA LEU A 62 5.87 -7.78 12.88
C LEU A 62 4.99 -6.55 12.66
N VAL A 63 3.69 -6.66 12.97
CA VAL A 63 2.76 -5.54 12.93
C VAL A 63 3.19 -4.41 13.85
N GLU A 64 3.58 -4.70 15.10
CA GLU A 64 4.05 -3.67 16.04
C GLU A 64 5.32 -2.98 15.52
N LYS A 65 6.26 -3.74 14.97
CA LYS A 65 7.48 -3.18 14.34
C LYS A 65 7.14 -2.28 13.16
N ALA A 66 6.22 -2.72 12.30
CA ALA A 66 5.79 -1.96 11.12
C ALA A 66 5.08 -0.66 11.52
N GLN A 67 4.22 -0.68 12.54
CA GLN A 67 3.60 0.55 13.06
C GLN A 67 4.64 1.54 13.62
N LYS A 68 5.63 1.05 14.36
CA LYS A 68 6.73 1.88 14.86
C LYS A 68 7.56 2.48 13.71
N ARG A 69 7.82 1.70 12.67
CA ARG A 69 8.50 2.18 11.45
C ARG A 69 7.69 3.26 10.77
N ALA A 70 6.41 3.00 10.51
CA ALA A 70 5.51 3.95 9.86
C ALA A 70 5.43 5.28 10.62
N LEU A 71 5.33 5.24 11.96
CA LEU A 71 5.36 6.42 12.81
C LEU A 71 6.69 7.18 12.67
N ALA A 72 7.82 6.46 12.67
CA ALA A 72 9.14 7.07 12.50
C ALA A 72 9.34 7.70 11.11
N HIS A 73 8.65 7.19 10.08
CA HIS A 73 8.66 7.72 8.72
C HIS A 73 7.58 8.80 8.49
N GLY A 74 6.87 9.21 9.53
CA GLY A 74 5.97 10.36 9.47
C GLY A 74 4.51 10.06 9.19
N VAL A 75 4.10 8.78 9.22
CA VAL A 75 2.67 8.46 9.21
C VAL A 75 2.03 8.99 10.49
N PRO A 76 0.93 9.76 10.43
CA PRO A 76 0.30 10.34 11.60
C PRO A 76 -0.17 9.28 12.60
N ALA A 77 0.03 9.54 13.90
CA ALA A 77 -0.32 8.60 14.95
C ALA A 77 -1.83 8.34 15.04
N ASP A 78 -2.65 9.37 14.86
CA ASP A 78 -4.11 9.28 14.81
C ASP A 78 -4.60 8.44 13.63
N PHE A 79 -3.94 8.53 12.48
CA PHE A 79 -4.23 7.66 11.36
C PHE A 79 -3.90 6.20 11.69
N LEU A 80 -2.72 5.91 12.23
CA LEU A 80 -2.35 4.55 12.63
C LEU A 80 -3.32 3.98 13.68
N GLU A 81 -3.77 4.79 14.64
CA GLU A 81 -4.77 4.39 15.62
C GLU A 81 -6.11 4.05 14.95
N SER A 82 -6.56 4.86 13.98
CA SER A 82 -7.80 4.64 13.26
C SER A 82 -7.83 3.34 12.46
N LEU A 83 -6.67 2.83 12.04
CA LEU A 83 -6.56 1.56 11.34
C LEU A 83 -6.87 0.33 12.22
N GLY A 84 -6.89 0.48 13.55
CA GLY A 84 -7.16 -0.63 14.48
C GLY A 84 -6.15 -1.78 14.40
N GLY A 85 -4.91 -1.50 13.92
CA GLY A 85 -3.85 -2.50 13.74
C GLY A 85 -3.97 -3.34 12.46
N TYR A 86 -4.81 -2.96 11.53
CA TYR A 86 -4.96 -3.60 10.22
C TYR A 86 -4.52 -2.66 9.09
N THR A 87 -4.31 -3.21 7.90
CA THR A 87 -3.82 -2.49 6.73
C THR A 87 -4.78 -2.64 5.55
N GLY A 88 -4.53 -1.91 4.47
CA GLY A 88 -5.37 -1.92 3.29
C GLY A 88 -6.42 -0.82 3.28
N ALA A 89 -6.89 -0.50 2.08
CA ALA A 89 -7.88 0.54 1.84
C ALA A 89 -8.89 0.12 0.78
N MET A 90 -10.08 0.68 0.86
CA MET A 90 -11.15 0.56 -0.14
C MET A 90 -11.61 1.94 -0.56
N ALA A 91 -11.80 2.15 -1.86
CA ALA A 91 -12.42 3.35 -2.39
C ALA A 91 -13.76 3.03 -3.05
N ILE A 92 -14.68 3.98 -3.00
CA ILE A 92 -15.99 3.89 -3.62
C ILE A 92 -16.13 5.01 -4.65
N LEU A 93 -16.25 4.61 -5.92
CA LEU A 93 -16.58 5.54 -7.01
C LEU A 93 -18.07 5.43 -7.34
N ASN A 94 -18.85 6.39 -6.86
CA ASN A 94 -20.26 6.50 -7.27
C ASN A 94 -20.36 7.29 -8.58
N THR A 95 -20.69 6.62 -9.66
CA THR A 95 -20.84 7.25 -10.98
C THR A 95 -22.17 7.98 -11.16
N GLY A 96 -23.14 7.81 -10.25
CA GLY A 96 -24.51 8.30 -10.40
C GLY A 96 -25.31 7.65 -11.54
N ARG A 97 -24.78 6.62 -12.18
CA ARG A 97 -25.43 5.91 -13.29
C ARG A 97 -26.01 4.59 -12.82
N PRO A 98 -27.21 4.20 -13.28
CA PRO A 98 -27.74 2.87 -13.00
C PRO A 98 -26.87 1.81 -13.70
N GLY A 99 -26.64 0.68 -13.00
CA GLY A 99 -25.83 -0.43 -13.54
C GLY A 99 -25.34 -1.37 -12.45
N PRO A 100 -24.60 -2.40 -12.81
CA PRO A 100 -23.98 -3.31 -11.84
C PRO A 100 -22.89 -2.60 -11.04
N VAL A 101 -22.69 -3.05 -9.80
CA VAL A 101 -21.53 -2.68 -9.00
C VAL A 101 -20.36 -3.59 -9.39
N THR A 102 -19.22 -2.99 -9.73
CA THR A 102 -17.98 -3.72 -10.03
C THR A 102 -17.00 -3.53 -8.88
N ALA A 103 -16.48 -4.60 -8.35
CA ALA A 103 -15.39 -4.58 -7.39
C ALA A 103 -14.08 -4.98 -8.07
N ILE A 104 -13.01 -4.23 -7.81
CA ILE A 104 -11.65 -4.53 -8.24
C ILE A 104 -10.82 -4.74 -6.98
N ARG A 105 -10.16 -5.90 -6.86
CA ARG A 105 -9.21 -6.20 -5.78
C ARG A 105 -7.80 -6.23 -6.34
N VAL A 106 -6.89 -5.62 -5.62
CA VAL A 106 -5.45 -5.65 -5.88
C VAL A 106 -4.72 -5.96 -4.58
N ASP A 107 -3.61 -6.68 -4.66
CA ASP A 107 -2.69 -6.87 -3.55
C ASP A 107 -1.73 -5.69 -3.46
N ILE A 108 -1.29 -5.37 -2.24
CA ILE A 108 -0.39 -4.24 -1.97
C ILE A 108 0.86 -4.67 -1.18
N ASP A 109 0.92 -5.93 -0.79
CA ASP A 109 2.04 -6.51 -0.07
C ASP A 109 3.19 -6.90 -0.99
N CYS A 110 4.37 -7.00 -0.41
CA CYS A 110 5.57 -7.51 -1.07
C CYS A 110 5.90 -8.94 -0.63
N LEU A 111 6.90 -9.51 -1.27
CA LEU A 111 7.45 -10.80 -0.92
C LEU A 111 8.81 -10.64 -0.21
N PRO A 112 9.17 -11.56 0.70
CA PRO A 112 10.48 -11.61 1.33
C PRO A 112 11.53 -12.19 0.37
N ILE A 113 11.77 -11.47 -0.74
CA ILE A 113 12.68 -11.87 -1.82
C ILE A 113 13.66 -10.72 -2.06
N GLU A 114 14.96 -11.04 -2.13
CA GLU A 114 15.98 -10.06 -2.48
C GLU A 114 15.84 -9.65 -3.95
N GLU A 115 15.76 -8.35 -4.18
CA GLU A 115 15.66 -7.80 -5.51
C GLU A 115 16.95 -7.98 -6.30
N SER A 116 16.83 -8.29 -7.60
CA SER A 116 17.97 -8.50 -8.49
C SER A 116 18.97 -7.36 -8.47
N THR A 117 20.25 -7.69 -8.38
CA THR A 117 21.36 -6.73 -8.50
C THR A 117 21.85 -6.55 -9.93
N ASP A 118 21.25 -7.22 -10.91
CA ASP A 118 21.61 -7.09 -12.32
C ASP A 118 21.49 -5.63 -12.77
N PRO A 119 22.53 -5.02 -13.32
CA PRO A 119 22.47 -3.65 -13.85
C PRO A 119 21.39 -3.44 -14.94
N ALA A 120 20.98 -4.51 -15.63
CA ALA A 120 19.92 -4.45 -16.63
C ALA A 120 18.51 -4.58 -16.04
N HIS A 121 18.38 -4.91 -14.74
CA HIS A 121 17.08 -4.98 -14.07
C HIS A 121 16.40 -3.61 -14.09
N GLU A 122 15.12 -3.57 -14.45
CA GLU A 122 14.39 -2.32 -14.71
C GLU A 122 14.42 -1.36 -13.51
N ALA A 123 14.25 -1.87 -12.29
CA ALA A 123 14.28 -1.04 -11.09
C ALA A 123 15.67 -0.43 -10.83
N ASN A 124 16.76 -1.14 -11.19
CA ASN A 124 18.13 -0.62 -11.10
C ASN A 124 18.36 0.49 -12.16
N VAL A 125 17.93 0.25 -13.40
CA VAL A 125 18.01 1.24 -14.49
C VAL A 125 17.19 2.49 -14.19
N GLY A 126 15.99 2.30 -13.64
CA GLY A 126 15.04 3.37 -13.35
C GLY A 126 15.25 4.06 -12.01
N HIS A 127 16.21 3.63 -11.20
CA HIS A 127 16.53 4.16 -9.86
C HIS A 127 15.36 4.10 -8.85
N TYR A 128 14.53 3.03 -8.92
CA TYR A 128 13.44 2.80 -7.98
C TYR A 128 13.50 1.42 -7.32
N ARG A 129 14.70 0.86 -7.19
CA ARG A 129 14.98 -0.37 -6.44
C ARG A 129 14.47 -0.26 -5.00
N SER A 130 14.06 -1.41 -4.43
CA SER A 130 13.71 -1.53 -3.02
C SER A 130 14.77 -0.90 -2.10
N VAL A 131 14.31 -0.06 -1.18
CA VAL A 131 15.16 0.53 -0.13
C VAL A 131 15.31 -0.40 1.07
N TYR A 132 14.55 -1.50 1.12
CA TYR A 132 14.58 -2.50 2.18
C TYR A 132 15.22 -3.79 1.68
N PRO A 133 16.44 -4.16 2.18
CA PRO A 133 17.07 -5.41 1.81
C PRO A 133 16.19 -6.62 2.15
N GLY A 134 16.14 -7.59 1.25
CA GLY A 134 15.38 -8.83 1.45
C GLY A 134 13.90 -8.75 1.16
N PHE A 135 13.41 -7.60 0.68
CA PHE A 135 12.00 -7.40 0.30
C PHE A 135 11.90 -6.73 -1.07
N SER A 136 10.99 -7.23 -1.90
CA SER A 136 10.66 -6.59 -3.18
C SER A 136 9.26 -6.95 -3.65
N HIS A 137 8.69 -6.09 -4.50
CA HIS A 137 7.52 -6.44 -5.28
C HIS A 137 7.93 -7.27 -6.50
N ALA A 138 7.17 -8.33 -6.79
CA ALA A 138 7.36 -9.19 -7.94
C ALA A 138 6.90 -8.51 -9.26
#